data_d8453dab178b7e65021f0c02a6128f63
#
_entry.id   d8453dab178b7e65021f0c02a6128f63
#
_cell.length_a   1.000
_cell.length_b   1.000
_cell.length_c   1.000
_cell.angle_alpha   90.00
_cell.angle_beta   90.00
_cell.angle_gamma   90.00
#
_symmetry.space_group_name_H-M   'P 1'
#
loop_
_entity.id
_entity.type
_entity.pdbx_description
1 polymer ?
#
loop_
_entity_poly.entity_id
_entity_poly.type
_entity_poly.pdbx_seq_one_letter_code
_entity_poly.pdbx_strand_id
1 'polypeptide(L)'
;MGGMLALAACSTPGGDAASSAPASTGSTVFAGGAPSCGTAPVKLSTYIETGFPLPKNLSDEFTKQFPNVTFDIREDQFAAITTNAPRVLVDDPPDLMRLPQVSGLAKDGLLLNLDPYAKAFGWDKWPASQLEQMRVDANGRRGDGPLYAMGLNFSMTGVFYNKDLATKFGMTTAPTTLAEFDNYLQKAKAAGLTPISQFNGGATGGLAFPLQGLMAAYGDASAINGWIFQKPGATIDTATNLKATEHLQSWITSGYFADDVNSIDYATMMSRFIDGKSVFIFDGDWESGNLDTKMAGKVGFFLMPPSAAGGKFGAMSAPLTYGISAKAKHADCAAFFLNWVATNEKARTIAVEIGGSHPMGPADAFMPSVDSSTVTGQTLAAGAQIGADNGAMDFIANATGAIYAKSWTPNLQKLVASQQDPKGLLSSVQADYTSEIGN
;
A
#
# COMPACT_ATOMS: atom_id res chain seq x y z
N MET A 1 -35.19 -78.71 10.10
CA MET A 1 -33.77 -78.40 10.23
C MET A 1 -33.63 -76.99 9.77
N GLY A 2 -33.67 -76.04 10.71
CA GLY A 2 -33.63 -74.59 10.48
C GLY A 2 -32.25 -74.08 10.78
N GLY A 3 -31.69 -73.28 9.86
CA GLY A 3 -30.46 -72.54 10.06
C GLY A 3 -30.79 -71.07 10.23
N MET A 4 -30.58 -70.54 11.43
CA MET A 4 -30.61 -69.13 11.72
C MET A 4 -29.34 -68.50 11.21
N LEU A 5 -29.44 -67.50 10.30
CA LEU A 5 -28.39 -66.57 9.97
C LEU A 5 -28.58 -65.29 10.81
N ALA A 6 -27.60 -64.99 11.65
CA ALA A 6 -27.50 -63.77 12.39
C ALA A 6 -26.93 -62.63 11.49
N LEU A 7 -27.68 -61.61 11.32
CA LEU A 7 -27.21 -60.34 10.69
C LEU A 7 -26.44 -59.54 11.73
N ALA A 8 -25.14 -59.41 11.52
CA ALA A 8 -24.31 -58.42 12.28
C ALA A 8 -24.50 -57.02 11.69
N ALA A 9 -25.05 -56.11 12.46
CA ALA A 9 -25.12 -54.71 12.13
C ALA A 9 -23.75 -54.07 12.37
N CYS A 10 -23.12 -53.54 11.29
CA CYS A 10 -21.94 -52.67 11.38
C CYS A 10 -22.42 -51.25 11.78
N SER A 11 -22.13 -50.88 12.98
CA SER A 11 -22.21 -49.47 13.41
C SER A 11 -21.07 -48.67 12.81
N THR A 12 -21.40 -47.65 12.03
CA THR A 12 -20.44 -46.61 11.58
C THR A 12 -19.97 -45.78 12.77
N PRO A 13 -18.67 -45.51 12.94
CA PRO A 13 -18.21 -44.58 13.93
C PRO A 13 -18.67 -43.16 13.53
N GLY A 14 -19.38 -42.48 14.40
CA GLY A 14 -19.69 -41.09 14.28
C GLY A 14 -18.40 -40.29 14.24
N GLY A 15 -18.21 -39.52 13.17
CA GLY A 15 -17.17 -38.51 13.11
C GLY A 15 -17.51 -37.41 14.11
N ASP A 16 -16.69 -37.26 15.13
CA ASP A 16 -16.67 -36.08 15.95
C ASP A 16 -16.32 -34.88 15.07
N ALA A 17 -17.27 -33.97 14.91
CA ALA A 17 -17.00 -32.65 14.38
C ALA A 17 -15.96 -32.01 15.27
N ALA A 18 -14.75 -31.82 14.72
CA ALA A 18 -13.74 -31.06 15.38
C ALA A 18 -14.30 -29.64 15.57
N SER A 19 -14.74 -29.37 16.81
CA SER A 19 -15.04 -28.02 17.28
C SER A 19 -13.77 -27.22 17.08
N SER A 20 -13.79 -26.29 16.12
CA SER A 20 -12.77 -25.26 16.01
C SER A 20 -12.81 -24.46 17.31
N ALA A 21 -11.84 -24.69 18.17
CA ALA A 21 -11.65 -23.88 19.38
C ALA A 21 -11.56 -22.42 18.95
N PRO A 22 -12.29 -21.50 19.60
CA PRO A 22 -12.10 -20.08 19.36
C PRO A 22 -10.65 -19.73 19.68
N ALA A 23 -10.02 -18.95 18.79
CA ALA A 23 -8.68 -18.45 19.01
C ALA A 23 -8.62 -17.82 20.41
N SER A 24 -7.74 -18.36 21.24
CA SER A 24 -7.55 -17.91 22.62
C SER A 24 -7.23 -16.41 22.63
N THR A 25 -8.16 -15.61 23.08
CA THR A 25 -7.94 -14.20 23.45
C THR A 25 -7.23 -14.11 24.80
N GLY A 26 -6.25 -14.99 25.02
CA GLY A 26 -5.39 -14.93 26.18
C GLY A 26 -4.49 -13.72 26.08
N SER A 27 -4.65 -12.78 27.00
CA SER A 27 -3.70 -11.68 27.22
C SER A 27 -2.32 -12.30 27.46
N THR A 28 -1.46 -12.28 26.44
CA THR A 28 -0.08 -12.76 26.57
C THR A 28 0.64 -11.74 27.43
N VAL A 29 0.81 -12.07 28.71
CA VAL A 29 1.67 -11.30 29.62
C VAL A 29 3.10 -11.77 29.35
N PHE A 30 3.90 -10.91 28.76
CA PHE A 30 5.32 -11.18 28.57
C PHE A 30 6.02 -11.27 29.92
N ALA A 31 6.47 -12.44 30.31
CA ALA A 31 6.98 -12.75 31.65
C ALA A 31 8.31 -12.03 32.01
N GLY A 32 8.92 -11.29 31.08
CA GLY A 32 10.22 -10.64 31.27
C GLY A 32 10.22 -9.13 30.94
N GLY A 33 9.07 -8.47 30.84
CA GLY A 33 8.99 -7.08 30.37
C GLY A 33 8.63 -6.98 28.88
N ALA A 34 8.96 -5.86 28.22
CA ALA A 34 8.69 -5.69 26.78
C ALA A 34 9.42 -6.73 25.94
N PRO A 35 8.80 -7.26 24.86
CA PRO A 35 9.43 -8.22 23.97
C PRO A 35 10.78 -7.72 23.43
N SER A 36 11.73 -8.63 23.25
CA SER A 36 13.08 -8.33 22.76
C SER A 36 13.67 -9.51 21.99
N CYS A 37 14.83 -9.31 21.39
CA CYS A 37 15.57 -10.40 20.75
C CYS A 37 16.35 -11.29 21.74
N GLY A 38 16.36 -10.96 23.04
CA GLY A 38 17.22 -11.63 24.02
C GLY A 38 18.71 -11.41 23.73
N THR A 39 19.56 -12.27 24.34
CA THR A 39 21.02 -12.20 24.18
C THR A 39 21.61 -13.34 23.36
N ALA A 40 20.86 -14.41 23.14
CA ALA A 40 21.26 -15.52 22.26
C ALA A 40 21.31 -15.10 20.80
N PRO A 41 22.15 -15.74 19.97
CA PRO A 41 22.13 -15.50 18.53
C PRO A 41 20.74 -15.77 17.91
N VAL A 42 20.23 -14.79 17.17
CA VAL A 42 18.95 -14.88 16.44
C VAL A 42 19.20 -14.63 14.95
N LYS A 43 18.63 -15.46 14.11
CA LYS A 43 18.61 -15.25 12.67
C LYS A 43 17.16 -15.04 12.23
N LEU A 44 16.75 -13.77 12.04
CA LEU A 44 15.42 -13.42 11.56
C LEU A 44 15.28 -13.76 10.07
N SER A 45 14.38 -14.66 9.74
CA SER A 45 14.01 -14.93 8.35
C SER A 45 13.02 -13.88 7.86
N THR A 46 13.34 -13.23 6.72
CA THR A 46 12.52 -12.15 6.18
C THR A 46 12.26 -12.36 4.69
N TYR A 47 11.04 -12.02 4.24
CA TYR A 47 10.68 -12.03 2.83
C TYR A 47 10.26 -10.62 2.43
N ILE A 48 11.09 -9.95 1.64
CA ILE A 48 10.96 -8.53 1.30
C ILE A 48 10.78 -8.32 -0.20
N GLU A 49 10.36 -7.12 -0.56
CA GLU A 49 10.19 -6.69 -1.94
C GLU A 49 11.52 -6.22 -2.52
N THR A 50 11.87 -6.72 -3.71
CA THR A 50 13.06 -6.29 -4.45
C THR A 50 12.89 -4.89 -5.03
N GLY A 51 13.99 -4.16 -5.15
CA GLY A 51 13.99 -2.78 -5.69
C GLY A 51 13.82 -1.69 -4.65
N PHE A 52 13.48 -2.04 -3.40
CA PHE A 52 13.35 -1.10 -2.29
C PHE A 52 14.50 -1.27 -1.29
N PRO A 53 15.42 -0.30 -1.18
CA PRO A 53 16.58 -0.43 -0.31
C PRO A 53 16.24 -0.29 1.19
N LEU A 54 15.08 0.27 1.55
CA LEU A 54 14.71 0.57 2.93
C LEU A 54 14.77 -0.64 3.87
N PRO A 55 14.12 -1.81 3.59
CA PRO A 55 14.11 -2.92 4.52
C PRO A 55 15.53 -3.46 4.80
N LYS A 56 16.37 -3.52 3.77
CA LYS A 56 17.75 -3.97 3.92
C LYS A 56 18.59 -2.99 4.76
N ASN A 57 18.48 -1.69 4.50
CA ASN A 57 19.20 -0.67 5.27
C ASN A 57 18.79 -0.68 6.75
N LEU A 58 17.51 -0.88 7.04
CA LEU A 58 17.01 -1.04 8.41
C LEU A 58 17.56 -2.29 9.05
N SER A 59 17.61 -3.42 8.35
CA SER A 59 18.16 -4.69 8.84
C SER A 59 19.66 -4.57 9.14
N ASP A 60 20.42 -3.95 8.25
CA ASP A 60 21.86 -3.72 8.42
C ASP A 60 22.14 -2.82 9.63
N GLU A 61 21.37 -1.76 9.83
CA GLU A 61 21.51 -0.86 10.98
C GLU A 61 21.07 -1.52 12.29
N PHE A 62 20.00 -2.33 12.26
CA PHE A 62 19.57 -3.09 13.43
C PHE A 62 20.64 -4.08 13.89
N THR A 63 21.26 -4.81 12.96
CA THR A 63 22.37 -5.73 13.24
C THR A 63 23.58 -5.01 13.88
N LYS A 64 23.90 -3.77 13.46
CA LYS A 64 24.97 -2.98 14.09
C LYS A 64 24.67 -2.66 15.55
N GLN A 65 23.39 -2.35 15.87
CA GLN A 65 22.98 -2.02 17.25
C GLN A 65 22.75 -3.29 18.10
N PHE A 66 22.35 -4.39 17.47
CA PHE A 66 22.08 -5.69 18.11
C PHE A 66 22.87 -6.80 17.41
N PRO A 67 24.20 -6.93 17.71
CA PRO A 67 25.09 -7.84 16.97
C PRO A 67 24.77 -9.33 17.10
N ASN A 68 23.93 -9.71 18.07
CA ASN A 68 23.42 -11.07 18.21
C ASN A 68 22.27 -11.37 17.23
N VAL A 69 21.77 -10.37 16.50
CA VAL A 69 20.70 -10.54 15.53
C VAL A 69 21.25 -10.39 14.10
N THR A 70 20.96 -11.36 13.26
CA THR A 70 21.24 -11.33 11.82
C THR A 70 19.96 -11.57 11.04
N PHE A 71 19.97 -11.21 9.76
CA PHE A 71 18.80 -11.39 8.88
C PHE A 71 19.11 -12.41 7.79
N ASP A 72 18.14 -13.27 7.52
CA ASP A 72 18.08 -14.15 6.37
C ASP A 72 17.06 -13.58 5.39
N ILE A 73 17.55 -12.83 4.40
CA ILE A 73 16.70 -12.03 3.52
C ILE A 73 16.45 -12.80 2.23
N ARG A 74 15.18 -13.14 1.99
CA ARG A 74 14.67 -13.56 0.68
C ARG A 74 14.00 -12.37 0.02
N GLU A 75 14.29 -12.16 -1.27
CA GLU A 75 13.72 -11.06 -2.07
C GLU A 75 12.91 -11.60 -3.24
N ASP A 76 11.83 -10.90 -3.59
CA ASP A 76 11.05 -11.16 -4.79
C ASP A 76 10.31 -9.89 -5.25
N GLN A 77 9.81 -9.89 -6.49
CA GLN A 77 9.01 -8.78 -6.99
C GLN A 77 7.63 -8.74 -6.31
N PHE A 78 7.06 -7.55 -6.18
CA PHE A 78 5.75 -7.33 -5.54
C PHE A 78 4.65 -8.25 -6.09
N ALA A 79 4.57 -8.43 -7.41
CA ALA A 79 3.59 -9.31 -8.03
C ALA A 79 3.77 -10.78 -7.62
N ALA A 80 5.02 -11.25 -7.48
CA ALA A 80 5.33 -12.59 -7.03
C ALA A 80 5.00 -12.78 -5.54
N ILE A 81 5.34 -11.79 -4.69
CA ILE A 81 4.95 -11.78 -3.27
C ILE A 81 3.43 -11.83 -3.15
N THR A 82 2.70 -11.00 -3.91
CA THR A 82 1.23 -10.96 -3.91
C THR A 82 0.61 -12.32 -4.21
N THR A 83 1.16 -13.01 -5.22
CA THR A 83 0.64 -14.33 -5.63
C THR A 83 1.02 -15.42 -4.65
N ASN A 84 2.24 -15.39 -4.10
CA ASN A 84 2.82 -16.46 -3.33
C ASN A 84 2.60 -16.37 -1.81
N ALA A 85 2.18 -15.21 -1.29
CA ALA A 85 2.07 -14.97 0.15
C ALA A 85 1.33 -16.06 0.93
N PRO A 86 0.13 -16.53 0.50
CA PRO A 86 -0.58 -17.57 1.24
C PRO A 86 0.23 -18.86 1.32
N ARG A 87 0.83 -19.28 0.20
CA ARG A 87 1.63 -20.51 0.13
C ARG A 87 2.90 -20.41 0.96
N VAL A 88 3.61 -19.29 0.89
CA VAL A 88 4.85 -19.05 1.66
C VAL A 88 4.56 -19.12 3.16
N LEU A 89 3.50 -18.49 3.62
CA LEU A 89 3.12 -18.48 5.04
C LEU A 89 2.66 -19.87 5.56
N VAL A 90 2.26 -20.77 4.67
CA VAL A 90 1.91 -22.16 5.03
C VAL A 90 3.13 -23.07 5.02
N ASP A 91 3.92 -23.04 3.91
CA ASP A 91 4.93 -24.07 3.60
C ASP A 91 6.30 -23.73 4.21
N ASP A 92 6.71 -22.45 4.15
CA ASP A 92 8.03 -22.00 4.63
C ASP A 92 7.89 -20.57 5.22
N PRO A 93 7.19 -20.43 6.37
CA PRO A 93 6.83 -19.16 6.95
C PRO A 93 8.06 -18.38 7.45
N PRO A 94 8.33 -17.18 6.92
CA PRO A 94 9.35 -16.30 7.47
C PRO A 94 8.89 -15.73 8.82
N ASP A 95 9.84 -15.21 9.61
CA ASP A 95 9.48 -14.47 10.83
C ASP A 95 8.78 -13.16 10.49
N LEU A 96 9.24 -12.45 9.45
CA LEU A 96 8.69 -11.18 9.01
C LEU A 96 8.53 -11.15 7.48
N MET A 97 7.40 -10.68 7.00
CA MET A 97 7.09 -10.68 5.57
C MET A 97 6.46 -9.38 5.11
N ARG A 98 6.89 -8.87 3.93
CA ARG A 98 6.16 -7.85 3.18
C ARG A 98 4.77 -8.36 2.80
N LEU A 99 3.74 -7.63 3.18
CA LEU A 99 2.35 -8.01 2.92
C LEU A 99 1.74 -7.08 1.86
N PRO A 100 1.44 -7.58 0.67
CA PRO A 100 0.68 -6.84 -0.34
C PRO A 100 -0.74 -6.52 0.12
N GLN A 101 -1.32 -7.42 0.91
CA GLN A 101 -2.63 -7.26 1.53
C GLN A 101 -2.69 -8.07 2.84
N VAL A 102 -3.56 -7.66 3.78
CA VAL A 102 -3.61 -8.24 5.12
C VAL A 102 -4.87 -9.10 5.32
N SER A 103 -6.01 -8.70 4.76
CA SER A 103 -7.35 -9.23 5.05
C SER A 103 -7.46 -10.74 4.97
N GLY A 104 -7.21 -11.33 3.80
CA GLY A 104 -7.34 -12.78 3.60
C GLY A 104 -6.34 -13.56 4.45
N LEU A 105 -5.09 -13.08 4.52
CA LEU A 105 -4.04 -13.74 5.29
C LEU A 105 -4.34 -13.76 6.79
N ALA A 106 -4.91 -12.68 7.33
CA ALA A 106 -5.35 -12.60 8.72
C ALA A 106 -6.55 -13.49 9.00
N LYS A 107 -7.58 -13.45 8.12
CA LYS A 107 -8.78 -14.31 8.20
C LYS A 107 -8.43 -15.77 8.17
N ASP A 108 -7.46 -16.19 7.36
CA ASP A 108 -7.00 -17.56 7.23
C ASP A 108 -6.05 -18.00 8.37
N GLY A 109 -5.80 -17.13 9.36
CA GLY A 109 -4.95 -17.41 10.52
C GLY A 109 -3.46 -17.56 10.18
N LEU A 110 -3.00 -17.01 9.08
CA LEU A 110 -1.61 -17.08 8.62
C LEU A 110 -0.71 -16.02 9.27
N LEU A 111 -1.31 -14.96 9.83
CA LEU A 111 -0.61 -13.86 10.49
C LEU A 111 -0.80 -13.90 12.01
N LEU A 112 0.22 -13.46 12.71
CA LEU A 112 0.19 -13.32 14.16
C LEU A 112 -0.66 -12.10 14.56
N ASN A 113 -1.53 -12.26 15.57
CA ASN A 113 -2.22 -11.13 16.20
C ASN A 113 -1.20 -10.30 16.99
N LEU A 114 -1.08 -9.02 16.64
CA LEU A 114 -0.10 -8.09 17.22
C LEU A 114 -0.65 -7.26 18.39
N ASP A 115 -1.91 -7.38 18.79
CA ASP A 115 -2.46 -6.60 19.92
C ASP A 115 -1.68 -6.79 21.25
N PRO A 116 -1.17 -8.01 21.60
CA PRO A 116 -0.32 -8.17 22.77
C PRO A 116 0.97 -7.31 22.68
N TYR A 117 1.58 -7.25 21.50
CA TYR A 117 2.76 -6.43 21.23
C TYR A 117 2.42 -4.93 21.21
N ALA A 118 1.28 -4.57 20.60
CA ALA A 118 0.79 -3.19 20.61
C ALA A 118 0.64 -2.66 22.04
N LYS A 119 0.09 -3.47 22.93
CA LYS A 119 -0.01 -3.13 24.37
C LYS A 119 1.36 -3.04 25.04
N ALA A 120 2.27 -3.99 24.78
CA ALA A 120 3.59 -4.04 25.40
C ALA A 120 4.48 -2.86 24.99
N PHE A 121 4.42 -2.44 23.73
CA PHE A 121 5.20 -1.33 23.16
C PHE A 121 4.45 0.01 23.16
N GLY A 122 3.16 0.05 23.52
CA GLY A 122 2.35 1.26 23.52
C GLY A 122 1.93 1.73 22.13
N TRP A 123 1.86 0.83 21.13
CA TRP A 123 1.39 1.18 19.78
C TRP A 123 -0.08 1.60 19.77
N ASP A 124 -0.88 1.10 20.72
CA ASP A 124 -2.27 1.48 20.93
C ASP A 124 -2.48 2.98 21.25
N LYS A 125 -1.39 3.70 21.54
CA LYS A 125 -1.39 5.15 21.79
C LYS A 125 -0.99 5.96 20.54
N TRP A 126 -0.60 5.31 19.46
CA TRP A 126 -0.25 6.00 18.22
C TRP A 126 -1.51 6.53 17.51
N PRO A 127 -1.37 7.45 16.54
CA PRO A 127 -2.51 7.90 15.75
C PRO A 127 -3.26 6.72 15.13
N ALA A 128 -4.57 6.62 15.40
CA ALA A 128 -5.39 5.49 14.98
C ALA A 128 -5.34 5.27 13.45
N SER A 129 -5.28 6.34 12.67
CA SER A 129 -5.17 6.29 11.20
C SER A 129 -3.92 5.56 10.68
N GLN A 130 -2.87 5.47 11.48
CA GLN A 130 -1.67 4.71 11.12
C GLN A 130 -1.88 3.19 11.24
N LEU A 131 -2.76 2.73 12.12
CA LEU A 131 -2.96 1.31 12.43
C LEU A 131 -4.25 0.75 11.83
N GLU A 132 -5.25 1.61 11.57
CA GLU A 132 -6.59 1.22 11.10
C GLU A 132 -6.50 0.33 9.85
N GLN A 133 -5.63 0.68 8.90
CA GLN A 133 -5.46 -0.07 7.65
C GLN A 133 -4.93 -1.51 7.84
N MET A 134 -4.33 -1.80 9.00
CA MET A 134 -3.71 -3.09 9.32
C MET A 134 -4.50 -3.90 10.35
N ARG A 135 -5.65 -3.38 10.79
CA ARG A 135 -6.61 -4.08 11.61
C ARG A 135 -7.58 -4.88 10.75
N VAL A 136 -7.91 -6.08 11.17
CA VAL A 136 -8.80 -6.98 10.43
C VAL A 136 -9.75 -7.66 11.41
N ASP A 137 -11.04 -7.59 11.13
CA ASP A 137 -12.07 -8.29 11.93
C ASP A 137 -12.15 -9.80 11.59
N ALA A 138 -12.96 -10.53 12.32
CA ALA A 138 -13.15 -11.98 12.13
C ALA A 138 -13.74 -12.36 10.74
N ASN A 139 -14.33 -11.39 10.03
CA ASN A 139 -14.86 -11.59 8.68
C ASN A 139 -13.84 -11.26 7.58
N GLY A 140 -12.64 -10.80 7.95
CA GLY A 140 -11.61 -10.34 7.02
C GLY A 140 -11.80 -8.90 6.56
N ARG A 141 -12.65 -8.11 7.21
CA ARG A 141 -12.85 -6.69 6.91
C ARG A 141 -11.77 -5.86 7.60
N ARG A 142 -11.24 -4.88 6.89
CA ARG A 142 -10.23 -3.96 7.43
C ARG A 142 -10.85 -2.75 8.13
N GLY A 143 -10.03 -2.07 8.91
CA GLY A 143 -10.42 -0.84 9.61
C GLY A 143 -10.84 -1.06 11.07
N ASP A 144 -11.05 -2.31 11.48
CA ASP A 144 -11.44 -2.68 12.85
C ASP A 144 -10.89 -4.07 13.20
N GLY A 145 -11.05 -4.48 14.46
CA GLY A 145 -10.60 -5.78 14.95
C GLY A 145 -9.12 -5.80 15.40
N PRO A 146 -8.52 -6.99 15.56
CA PRO A 146 -7.14 -7.16 15.95
C PRO A 146 -6.14 -6.60 14.92
N LEU A 147 -4.97 -6.16 15.40
CA LEU A 147 -3.86 -5.71 14.59
C LEU A 147 -3.06 -6.92 14.07
N TYR A 148 -2.80 -7.00 12.76
CA TYR A 148 -2.08 -8.12 12.15
C TYR A 148 -0.79 -7.72 11.41
N ALA A 149 -0.55 -6.42 11.27
CA ALA A 149 0.62 -5.93 10.58
C ALA A 149 1.08 -4.57 11.11
N MET A 150 2.29 -4.16 10.71
CA MET A 150 2.83 -2.84 10.95
C MET A 150 3.49 -2.32 9.67
N GLY A 151 3.54 -1.00 9.50
CA GLY A 151 4.31 -0.38 8.42
C GLY A 151 5.75 -0.12 8.85
N LEU A 152 6.69 -0.21 7.92
CA LEU A 152 8.04 0.33 8.13
C LEU A 152 8.05 1.85 7.98
N ASN A 153 7.19 2.37 7.13
CA ASN A 153 6.90 3.78 6.92
C ASN A 153 5.45 3.93 6.44
N PHE A 154 5.05 5.17 6.20
CA PHE A 154 3.73 5.51 5.66
C PHE A 154 3.92 6.29 4.37
N SER A 155 3.64 5.66 3.25
CA SER A 155 3.83 6.22 1.92
C SER A 155 2.57 6.89 1.40
N MET A 156 2.73 7.84 0.48
CA MET A 156 1.62 8.47 -0.23
C MET A 156 1.93 8.65 -1.71
N THR A 157 0.90 8.77 -2.54
CA THR A 157 1.04 9.08 -3.96
C THR A 157 0.79 10.56 -4.24
N GLY A 158 1.39 11.02 -5.34
CA GLY A 158 1.17 12.34 -5.90
C GLY A 158 1.67 12.40 -7.34
N VAL A 159 2.10 13.58 -7.75
CA VAL A 159 2.56 13.85 -9.11
C VAL A 159 4.01 14.35 -9.07
N PHE A 160 4.91 13.54 -9.59
CA PHE A 160 6.27 13.99 -9.87
C PHE A 160 6.32 14.66 -11.23
N TYR A 161 7.14 15.72 -11.36
CA TYR A 161 7.30 16.41 -12.64
C TYR A 161 8.76 16.77 -12.92
N ASN A 162 9.12 16.70 -14.19
CA ASN A 162 10.43 17.13 -14.69
C ASN A 162 10.44 18.65 -14.85
N LYS A 163 11.20 19.37 -14.01
CA LYS A 163 11.28 20.83 -13.99
C LYS A 163 11.81 21.40 -15.31
N ASP A 164 12.81 20.73 -15.92
CA ASP A 164 13.40 21.19 -17.18
C ASP A 164 12.40 21.14 -18.34
N LEU A 165 11.53 20.12 -18.35
CA LEU A 165 10.46 20.01 -19.35
C LEU A 165 9.29 20.97 -19.03
N ALA A 166 8.93 21.10 -17.76
CA ALA A 166 7.85 21.95 -17.29
C ALA A 166 8.07 23.42 -17.67
N THR A 167 9.30 23.92 -17.57
CA THR A 167 9.64 25.29 -17.96
C THR A 167 9.44 25.57 -19.45
N LYS A 168 9.53 24.55 -20.33
CA LYS A 168 9.35 24.71 -21.80
C LYS A 168 7.94 25.19 -22.18
N PHE A 169 6.93 24.91 -21.35
CA PHE A 169 5.55 25.36 -21.58
C PHE A 169 5.03 26.33 -20.49
N GLY A 170 5.96 26.90 -19.70
CA GLY A 170 5.67 27.97 -18.75
C GLY A 170 5.11 27.51 -17.40
N MET A 171 5.30 26.26 -17.01
CA MET A 171 5.00 25.82 -15.64
C MET A 171 6.16 26.20 -14.71
N THR A 172 5.94 27.20 -13.87
CA THR A 172 6.92 27.68 -12.87
C THR A 172 6.55 27.33 -11.44
N THR A 173 5.30 26.96 -11.20
CA THR A 173 4.74 26.59 -9.89
C THR A 173 3.86 25.36 -10.04
N ALA A 174 3.72 24.60 -8.95
CA ALA A 174 2.76 23.52 -8.88
C ALA A 174 1.32 24.05 -9.07
N PRO A 175 0.42 23.30 -9.73
CA PRO A 175 -0.97 23.68 -9.88
C PRO A 175 -1.70 23.61 -8.53
N THR A 176 -2.62 24.53 -8.28
CA THR A 176 -3.44 24.61 -7.07
C THR A 176 -4.86 24.09 -7.28
N THR A 177 -5.25 23.93 -8.53
CA THR A 177 -6.55 23.37 -8.93
C THR A 177 -6.38 22.35 -10.05
N LEU A 178 -7.33 21.42 -10.15
CA LEU A 178 -7.36 20.44 -11.24
C LEU A 178 -7.41 21.10 -12.62
N ALA A 179 -8.14 22.20 -12.75
CA ALA A 179 -8.20 22.97 -14.00
C ALA A 179 -6.85 23.59 -14.41
N GLU A 180 -6.03 24.02 -13.45
CA GLU A 180 -4.66 24.48 -13.73
C GLU A 180 -3.79 23.31 -14.19
N PHE A 181 -3.95 22.13 -13.59
CA PHE A 181 -3.22 20.95 -13.99
C PHE A 181 -3.60 20.53 -15.41
N ASP A 182 -4.90 20.50 -15.74
CA ASP A 182 -5.38 20.23 -17.11
C ASP A 182 -4.78 21.20 -18.15
N ASN A 183 -4.70 22.47 -17.79
CA ASN A 183 -4.06 23.45 -18.65
C ASN A 183 -2.57 23.18 -18.88
N TYR A 184 -1.87 22.69 -17.85
CA TYR A 184 -0.46 22.28 -18.00
C TYR A 184 -0.32 21.03 -18.87
N LEU A 185 -1.20 20.04 -18.73
CA LEU A 185 -1.21 18.87 -19.60
C LEU A 185 -1.44 19.27 -21.08
N GLN A 186 -2.40 20.15 -21.33
CA GLN A 186 -2.68 20.68 -22.67
C GLN A 186 -1.46 21.41 -23.26
N LYS A 187 -0.83 22.30 -22.47
CA LYS A 187 0.35 23.06 -22.89
C LYS A 187 1.56 22.14 -23.16
N ALA A 188 1.78 21.13 -22.31
CA ALA A 188 2.84 20.14 -22.51
C ALA A 188 2.67 19.41 -23.84
N LYS A 189 1.42 18.95 -24.14
CA LYS A 189 1.11 18.31 -25.43
C LYS A 189 1.29 19.26 -26.61
N ALA A 190 0.81 20.50 -26.52
CA ALA A 190 0.99 21.51 -27.56
C ALA A 190 2.46 21.85 -27.83
N ALA A 191 3.33 21.69 -26.82
CA ALA A 191 4.78 21.83 -26.96
C ALA A 191 5.47 20.58 -27.55
N GLY A 192 4.71 19.57 -27.96
CA GLY A 192 5.24 18.32 -28.54
C GLY A 192 5.86 17.36 -27.51
N LEU A 193 5.56 17.56 -26.24
CA LEU A 193 6.02 16.69 -25.16
C LEU A 193 5.02 15.57 -24.89
N THR A 194 5.45 14.46 -24.32
CA THR A 194 4.56 13.47 -23.71
C THR A 194 4.15 13.98 -22.33
N PRO A 195 2.87 14.37 -22.11
CA PRO A 195 2.48 14.95 -20.82
C PRO A 195 2.69 13.94 -19.69
N ILE A 196 2.12 12.74 -19.78
CA ILE A 196 2.13 11.74 -18.72
C ILE A 196 2.75 10.43 -19.21
N SER A 197 3.77 9.94 -18.51
CA SER A 197 4.16 8.53 -18.60
C SER A 197 3.52 7.79 -17.44
N GLN A 198 2.81 6.72 -17.75
CA GLN A 198 2.22 5.83 -16.75
C GLN A 198 2.29 4.41 -17.26
N PHE A 199 2.35 3.45 -16.38
CA PHE A 199 2.30 2.02 -16.71
C PHE A 199 0.89 1.47 -16.51
N ASN A 200 0.49 0.51 -17.33
CA ASN A 200 -0.76 -0.24 -17.15
C ASN A 200 -0.64 -1.67 -17.71
N GLY A 201 0.58 -2.09 -18.00
CA GLY A 201 0.90 -3.46 -18.38
C GLY A 201 0.97 -4.40 -17.19
N GLY A 202 0.72 -5.70 -17.45
CA GLY A 202 0.79 -6.72 -16.41
C GLY A 202 -0.44 -6.80 -15.51
N ALA A 203 -0.29 -7.41 -14.34
CA ALA A 203 -1.39 -7.68 -13.40
C ALA A 203 -1.69 -6.51 -12.45
N THR A 204 -0.76 -5.56 -12.31
CA THR A 204 -0.87 -4.43 -11.38
C THR A 204 -0.62 -3.13 -12.13
N GLY A 205 -1.64 -2.63 -12.81
CA GLY A 205 -1.54 -1.45 -13.67
C GLY A 205 -1.59 -0.14 -12.86
N GLY A 206 -0.68 0.80 -13.17
CA GLY A 206 -0.54 2.05 -12.45
C GLY A 206 -1.57 3.13 -12.76
N LEU A 207 -2.49 2.93 -13.71
CA LEU A 207 -3.58 3.89 -13.96
C LEU A 207 -4.56 4.02 -12.78
N ALA A 208 -4.51 3.09 -11.82
CA ALA A 208 -5.22 3.23 -10.56
C ALA A 208 -4.73 4.45 -9.73
N PHE A 209 -3.47 4.88 -9.86
CA PHE A 209 -2.93 6.05 -9.15
C PHE A 209 -3.57 7.37 -9.60
N PRO A 210 -3.52 7.76 -10.90
CA PRO A 210 -4.20 8.96 -11.34
C PRO A 210 -5.72 8.90 -11.14
N LEU A 211 -6.36 7.73 -11.31
CA LEU A 211 -7.79 7.58 -11.06
C LEU A 211 -8.13 7.87 -9.59
N GLN A 212 -7.41 7.28 -8.65
CA GLN A 212 -7.64 7.54 -7.22
C GLN A 212 -7.35 8.98 -6.84
N GLY A 213 -6.31 9.60 -7.43
CA GLY A 213 -6.04 11.02 -7.27
C GLY A 213 -7.20 11.89 -7.75
N LEU A 214 -7.81 11.57 -8.90
CA LEU A 214 -9.01 12.24 -9.40
C LEU A 214 -10.23 11.99 -8.50
N MET A 215 -10.43 10.78 -8.01
CA MET A 215 -11.49 10.50 -7.02
C MET A 215 -11.32 11.36 -5.76
N ALA A 216 -10.09 11.52 -5.27
CA ALA A 216 -9.79 12.41 -4.15
C ALA A 216 -10.08 13.89 -4.49
N ALA A 217 -9.70 14.34 -5.68
CA ALA A 217 -9.92 15.72 -6.12
C ALA A 217 -11.41 16.10 -6.20
N TYR A 218 -12.29 15.16 -6.52
CA TYR A 218 -13.74 15.36 -6.62
C TYR A 218 -14.52 14.94 -5.38
N GLY A 219 -13.97 14.06 -4.55
CA GLY A 219 -14.69 13.35 -3.50
C GLY A 219 -14.16 13.57 -2.10
N ASP A 220 -14.57 12.66 -1.23
CA ASP A 220 -14.22 12.59 0.17
C ASP A 220 -13.43 11.30 0.43
N ALA A 221 -12.25 11.43 1.01
CA ALA A 221 -11.37 10.33 1.39
C ALA A 221 -12.10 9.30 2.30
N SER A 222 -12.95 9.78 3.21
CA SER A 222 -13.73 8.92 4.11
C SER A 222 -14.70 8.00 3.36
N ALA A 223 -15.35 8.48 2.30
CA ALA A 223 -16.24 7.66 1.49
C ALA A 223 -15.50 6.56 0.72
N ILE A 224 -14.30 6.89 0.19
CA ILE A 224 -13.44 5.94 -0.51
C ILE A 224 -12.92 4.87 0.48
N ASN A 225 -12.43 5.29 1.66
CA ASN A 225 -12.03 4.37 2.72
C ASN A 225 -13.19 3.50 3.20
N GLY A 226 -14.42 4.04 3.25
CA GLY A 226 -15.61 3.27 3.58
C GLY A 226 -15.81 2.07 2.66
N TRP A 227 -15.59 2.24 1.35
CA TRP A 227 -15.65 1.15 0.39
C TRP A 227 -14.46 0.20 0.54
N ILE A 228 -13.24 0.72 0.66
CA ILE A 228 -12.02 -0.09 0.81
C ILE A 228 -12.10 -0.98 2.06
N PHE A 229 -12.65 -0.45 3.16
CA PHE A 229 -12.80 -1.17 4.44
C PHE A 229 -14.13 -1.93 4.55
N GLN A 230 -14.85 -2.09 3.44
CA GLN A 230 -16.06 -2.91 3.36
C GLN A 230 -17.16 -2.47 4.34
N LYS A 231 -17.28 -1.14 4.57
CA LYS A 231 -18.38 -0.61 5.42
C LYS A 231 -19.74 -0.90 4.79
N PRO A 232 -20.76 -1.27 5.57
CA PRO A 232 -22.08 -1.57 5.04
C PRO A 232 -22.66 -0.44 4.18
N GLY A 233 -23.14 -0.79 2.99
CA GLY A 233 -23.73 0.16 2.03
C GLY A 233 -22.72 1.01 1.24
N ALA A 234 -21.43 0.87 1.48
CA ALA A 234 -20.42 1.57 0.68
C ALA A 234 -20.35 1.02 -0.75
N THR A 235 -20.19 1.93 -1.72
CA THR A 235 -20.03 1.60 -3.13
C THR A 235 -19.01 2.50 -3.79
N ILE A 236 -18.24 1.95 -4.75
CA ILE A 236 -17.35 2.75 -5.59
C ILE A 236 -18.10 3.38 -6.77
N ASP A 237 -19.24 2.80 -7.15
CA ASP A 237 -20.08 3.28 -8.26
C ASP A 237 -20.97 4.45 -7.81
N THR A 238 -20.36 5.62 -7.64
CA THR A 238 -21.01 6.87 -7.25
C THR A 238 -20.93 7.91 -8.36
N ALA A 239 -21.82 8.92 -8.31
CA ALA A 239 -21.77 10.04 -9.26
C ALA A 239 -20.45 10.83 -9.19
N THR A 240 -19.85 10.93 -8.00
CA THR A 240 -18.56 11.60 -7.79
C THR A 240 -17.42 10.82 -8.43
N ASN A 241 -17.36 9.50 -8.22
CA ASN A 241 -16.33 8.66 -8.82
C ASN A 241 -16.54 8.50 -10.33
N LEU A 242 -17.78 8.60 -10.83
CA LEU A 242 -18.06 8.66 -12.26
C LEU A 242 -17.41 9.91 -12.89
N LYS A 243 -17.56 11.10 -12.29
CA LYS A 243 -16.89 12.32 -12.76
C LYS A 243 -15.37 12.15 -12.79
N ALA A 244 -14.79 11.54 -11.77
CA ALA A 244 -13.35 11.27 -11.73
C ALA A 244 -12.90 10.34 -12.86
N THR A 245 -13.68 9.30 -13.14
CA THR A 245 -13.39 8.33 -14.21
C THR A 245 -13.60 8.93 -15.60
N GLU A 246 -14.62 9.77 -15.77
CA GLU A 246 -14.85 10.56 -17.01
C GLU A 246 -13.69 11.53 -17.25
N HIS A 247 -13.15 12.13 -16.17
CA HIS A 247 -11.98 13.01 -16.27
C HIS A 247 -10.73 12.23 -16.73
N LEU A 248 -10.47 11.07 -16.14
CA LEU A 248 -9.38 10.19 -16.61
C LEU A 248 -9.55 9.81 -18.07
N GLN A 249 -10.78 9.45 -18.49
CA GLN A 249 -11.07 9.17 -19.90
C GLN A 249 -10.78 10.39 -20.79
N SER A 250 -11.09 11.61 -20.34
CA SER A 250 -10.77 12.82 -21.09
C SER A 250 -9.27 13.00 -21.30
N TRP A 251 -8.43 12.67 -20.31
CA TRP A 251 -6.97 12.68 -20.45
C TRP A 251 -6.48 11.63 -21.45
N ILE A 252 -7.08 10.42 -21.42
CA ILE A 252 -6.78 9.34 -22.37
C ILE A 252 -7.12 9.77 -23.79
N THR A 253 -8.35 10.25 -24.03
CA THR A 253 -8.82 10.64 -25.36
C THR A 253 -8.14 11.89 -25.90
N SER A 254 -7.67 12.78 -25.01
CA SER A 254 -6.81 13.92 -25.37
C SER A 254 -5.37 13.50 -25.70
N GLY A 255 -5.03 12.22 -25.51
CA GLY A 255 -3.70 11.67 -25.77
C GLY A 255 -2.65 12.24 -24.85
N TYR A 256 -2.96 12.46 -23.58
CA TYR A 256 -1.98 12.91 -22.59
C TYR A 256 -1.09 11.79 -22.09
N PHE A 257 -1.53 10.54 -22.17
CA PHE A 257 -0.72 9.35 -21.92
C PHE A 257 0.05 8.92 -23.18
N ALA A 258 1.16 8.21 -22.98
CA ALA A 258 1.85 7.55 -24.08
C ALA A 258 0.96 6.45 -24.70
N ASP A 259 1.04 6.27 -26.02
CA ASP A 259 0.18 5.34 -26.77
C ASP A 259 0.31 3.88 -26.30
N ASP A 260 1.45 3.52 -25.75
CA ASP A 260 1.77 2.17 -25.27
C ASP A 260 1.53 1.95 -23.77
N VAL A 261 0.78 2.83 -23.11
CA VAL A 261 0.53 2.78 -21.65
C VAL A 261 0.05 1.41 -21.16
N ASN A 262 -0.76 0.70 -21.94
CA ASN A 262 -1.24 -0.65 -21.62
C ASN A 262 -0.19 -1.77 -21.76
N SER A 263 0.99 -1.46 -22.29
CA SER A 263 2.03 -2.44 -22.61
C SER A 263 3.30 -2.30 -21.78
N ILE A 264 3.49 -1.14 -21.13
CA ILE A 264 4.69 -0.88 -20.33
C ILE A 264 4.48 -1.22 -18.86
N ASP A 265 5.57 -1.63 -18.23
CA ASP A 265 5.67 -1.91 -16.81
C ASP A 265 6.18 -0.70 -16.02
N TYR A 266 6.23 -0.85 -14.69
CA TYR A 266 6.70 0.16 -13.77
C TYR A 266 8.14 0.61 -14.05
N ALA A 267 9.05 -0.34 -14.28
CA ALA A 267 10.46 -0.04 -14.53
C ALA A 267 10.66 0.77 -15.81
N THR A 268 9.89 0.46 -16.86
CA THR A 268 9.89 1.20 -18.13
C THR A 268 9.36 2.62 -17.94
N MET A 269 8.28 2.81 -17.16
CA MET A 269 7.75 4.13 -16.82
C MET A 269 8.81 4.98 -16.11
N MET A 270 9.44 4.45 -15.06
CA MET A 270 10.48 5.15 -14.30
C MET A 270 11.69 5.51 -15.15
N SER A 271 12.19 4.57 -15.97
CA SER A 271 13.29 4.84 -16.89
C SER A 271 12.97 5.98 -17.85
N ARG A 272 11.79 5.98 -18.46
CA ARG A 272 11.34 7.06 -19.36
C ARG A 272 11.29 8.42 -18.68
N PHE A 273 10.79 8.46 -17.44
CA PHE A 273 10.72 9.71 -16.70
C PHE A 273 12.11 10.24 -16.33
N ILE A 274 13.00 9.38 -15.83
CA ILE A 274 14.40 9.72 -15.51
C ILE A 274 15.15 10.21 -16.76
N ASP A 275 14.90 9.59 -17.91
CA ASP A 275 15.51 9.95 -19.20
C ASP A 275 14.90 11.23 -19.82
N GLY A 276 13.92 11.88 -19.14
CA GLY A 276 13.28 13.09 -19.64
C GLY A 276 12.37 12.88 -20.85
N LYS A 277 11.77 11.71 -20.99
CA LYS A 277 10.83 11.36 -22.09
C LYS A 277 9.40 11.80 -21.80
N SER A 278 9.06 12.17 -20.56
CA SER A 278 7.74 12.63 -20.15
C SER A 278 7.84 13.74 -19.11
N VAL A 279 6.78 14.54 -18.99
CA VAL A 279 6.72 15.65 -18.05
C VAL A 279 6.31 15.18 -16.67
N PHE A 280 5.24 14.39 -16.57
CA PHE A 280 4.62 13.96 -15.33
C PHE A 280 4.57 12.44 -15.22
N ILE A 281 4.66 11.94 -13.97
CA ILE A 281 4.27 10.58 -13.57
C ILE A 281 3.42 10.67 -12.30
N PHE A 282 2.47 9.74 -12.16
CA PHE A 282 1.73 9.53 -10.91
C PHE A 282 2.36 8.37 -10.18
N ASP A 283 2.97 8.65 -9.05
CA ASP A 283 3.69 7.64 -8.28
C ASP A 283 3.76 8.02 -6.80
N GLY A 284 4.38 7.18 -6.00
CA GLY A 284 4.51 7.40 -4.57
C GLY A 284 5.87 7.95 -4.15
N ASP A 285 5.88 8.48 -2.94
CA ASP A 285 7.06 9.06 -2.29
C ASP A 285 8.21 8.05 -2.07
N TRP A 286 7.95 6.74 -2.22
CA TRP A 286 8.98 5.69 -2.22
C TRP A 286 10.05 5.87 -3.31
N GLU A 287 9.77 6.65 -4.35
CA GLU A 287 10.73 7.01 -5.40
C GLU A 287 11.53 8.29 -5.10
N SER A 288 11.20 9.02 -4.04
CA SER A 288 11.80 10.32 -3.76
C SER A 288 13.32 10.26 -3.64
N GLY A 289 13.86 9.34 -2.86
CA GLY A 289 15.31 9.20 -2.69
C GLY A 289 16.03 8.76 -3.99
N ASN A 290 15.39 7.91 -4.80
CA ASN A 290 15.89 7.51 -6.11
C ASN A 290 15.92 8.72 -7.08
N LEU A 291 14.84 9.50 -7.11
CA LEU A 291 14.74 10.68 -7.96
C LEU A 291 15.68 11.80 -7.51
N ASP A 292 15.84 12.03 -6.21
CA ASP A 292 16.84 12.98 -5.68
C ASP A 292 18.26 12.60 -6.11
N THR A 293 18.55 11.29 -6.16
CA THR A 293 19.87 10.79 -6.60
C THR A 293 20.06 10.91 -8.12
N LYS A 294 19.07 10.45 -8.91
CA LYS A 294 19.24 10.30 -10.36
C LYS A 294 18.94 11.57 -11.15
N MET A 295 18.09 12.44 -10.61
CA MET A 295 17.65 13.66 -11.28
C MET A 295 17.92 14.94 -10.47
N ALA A 296 18.89 14.92 -9.58
CA ALA A 296 19.24 15.95 -8.60
C ALA A 296 18.78 17.37 -8.96
N GLY A 297 17.81 17.93 -8.21
CA GLY A 297 17.27 19.28 -8.41
C GLY A 297 16.33 19.47 -9.60
N LYS A 298 16.20 18.48 -10.50
CA LYS A 298 15.38 18.56 -11.73
C LYS A 298 13.96 18.01 -11.57
N VAL A 299 13.63 17.45 -10.44
CA VAL A 299 12.30 16.91 -10.15
C VAL A 299 11.60 17.79 -9.13
N GLY A 300 10.31 17.97 -9.30
CA GLY A 300 9.42 18.52 -8.29
C GLY A 300 8.28 17.53 -8.01
N PHE A 301 7.59 17.77 -6.91
CA PHE A 301 6.46 16.98 -6.48
C PHE A 301 5.29 17.87 -6.07
N PHE A 302 4.07 17.45 -6.34
CA PHE A 302 2.86 18.07 -5.79
C PHE A 302 1.76 17.01 -5.61
N LEU A 303 0.86 17.25 -4.68
CA LEU A 303 -0.35 16.44 -4.51
C LEU A 303 -1.31 16.68 -5.67
N MET A 304 -2.10 15.68 -6.07
CA MET A 304 -3.21 15.89 -7.00
C MET A 304 -4.04 17.08 -6.49
N PRO A 305 -4.13 18.18 -7.26
CA PRO A 305 -4.84 19.35 -6.79
C PRO A 305 -6.36 19.08 -6.71
N PRO A 306 -7.06 19.73 -5.76
CA PRO A 306 -8.50 19.59 -5.65
C PRO A 306 -9.22 20.18 -6.86
N SER A 307 -10.45 19.72 -7.11
CA SER A 307 -11.27 20.19 -8.23
C SER A 307 -11.68 21.67 -8.14
N ALA A 308 -11.64 22.25 -6.92
CA ALA A 308 -11.96 23.65 -6.67
C ALA A 308 -10.87 24.31 -5.82
N ALA A 309 -10.66 25.61 -6.02
CA ALA A 309 -9.72 26.38 -5.22
C ALA A 309 -10.08 26.35 -3.72
N GLY A 310 -9.07 26.14 -2.87
CA GLY A 310 -9.26 26.03 -1.42
C GLY A 310 -9.88 24.70 -0.98
N GLY A 311 -10.06 23.74 -1.90
CA GLY A 311 -10.48 22.38 -1.55
C GLY A 311 -9.40 21.62 -0.77
N LYS A 312 -9.81 20.57 -0.09
CA LYS A 312 -8.90 19.69 0.65
C LYS A 312 -8.11 18.78 -0.29
N PHE A 313 -6.89 18.49 0.09
CA PHE A 313 -6.08 17.49 -0.59
C PHE A 313 -6.40 16.09 -0.06
N GLY A 314 -6.46 15.13 -0.97
CA GLY A 314 -6.52 13.71 -0.66
C GLY A 314 -5.53 12.94 -1.50
N ALA A 315 -4.95 11.90 -0.91
CA ALA A 315 -4.03 11.02 -1.61
C ALA A 315 -4.17 9.58 -1.12
N MET A 316 -3.86 8.62 -1.99
CA MET A 316 -3.56 7.28 -1.53
C MET A 316 -2.39 7.38 -0.56
N SER A 317 -2.61 6.90 0.65
CA SER A 317 -1.64 6.94 1.73
C SER A 317 -1.74 5.62 2.48
N ALA A 318 -0.70 4.81 2.37
CA ALA A 318 -0.71 3.46 2.88
C ALA A 318 0.62 3.09 3.53
N PRO A 319 0.60 2.25 4.58
CA PRO A 319 1.82 1.74 5.17
C PRO A 319 2.56 0.80 4.22
N LEU A 320 3.88 0.82 4.23
CA LEU A 320 4.70 -0.26 3.68
C LEU A 320 4.60 -1.46 4.63
N THR A 321 3.57 -2.25 4.43
CA THR A 321 3.04 -3.20 5.40
C THR A 321 3.90 -4.45 5.53
N TYR A 322 4.22 -4.80 6.77
CA TYR A 322 4.90 -6.03 7.16
C TYR A 322 4.10 -6.76 8.23
N GLY A 323 3.97 -8.08 8.09
CA GLY A 323 3.34 -8.95 9.08
C GLY A 323 4.31 -9.98 9.64
N ILE A 324 4.02 -10.43 10.85
CA ILE A 324 4.69 -11.55 11.49
C ILE A 324 3.87 -12.80 11.19
N SER A 325 4.52 -13.87 10.72
CA SER A 325 3.84 -15.15 10.49
C SER A 325 3.26 -15.71 11.79
N ALA A 326 2.08 -16.33 11.72
CA ALA A 326 1.52 -17.08 12.87
C ALA A 326 2.44 -18.21 13.35
N LYS A 327 3.35 -18.68 12.50
CA LYS A 327 4.34 -19.72 12.78
C LYS A 327 5.77 -19.20 12.91
N ALA A 328 5.94 -17.89 13.10
CA ALA A 328 7.26 -17.27 13.26
C ALA A 328 8.05 -17.91 14.42
N LYS A 329 9.30 -18.24 14.18
CA LYS A 329 10.20 -18.82 15.20
C LYS A 329 10.69 -17.77 16.20
N HIS A 330 10.81 -16.53 15.74
CA HIS A 330 11.36 -15.40 16.50
C HIS A 330 10.39 -14.21 16.54
N ALA A 331 9.11 -14.48 16.85
CA ALA A 331 8.05 -13.47 16.83
C ALA A 331 8.35 -12.24 17.72
N ASP A 332 8.89 -12.45 18.92
CA ASP A 332 9.24 -11.38 19.86
C ASP A 332 10.33 -10.46 19.29
N CYS A 333 11.34 -11.05 18.65
CA CYS A 333 12.41 -10.28 18.02
C CYS A 333 11.91 -9.54 16.76
N ALA A 334 11.04 -10.15 15.97
CA ALA A 334 10.41 -9.50 14.82
C ALA A 334 9.53 -8.30 15.24
N ALA A 335 8.74 -8.46 16.32
CA ALA A 335 7.95 -7.37 16.88
C ALA A 335 8.84 -6.25 17.49
N PHE A 336 9.93 -6.62 18.16
CA PHE A 336 10.91 -5.66 18.66
C PHE A 336 11.58 -4.89 17.51
N PHE A 337 11.92 -5.54 16.40
CA PHE A 337 12.44 -4.88 15.20
C PHE A 337 11.43 -3.86 14.65
N LEU A 338 10.15 -4.21 14.51
CA LEU A 338 9.11 -3.29 14.05
C LEU A 338 8.95 -2.09 14.99
N ASN A 339 9.00 -2.31 16.30
CA ASN A 339 8.98 -1.23 17.29
C ASN A 339 10.22 -0.32 17.16
N TRP A 340 11.39 -0.90 16.99
CA TRP A 340 12.64 -0.17 16.82
C TRP A 340 12.60 0.70 15.54
N VAL A 341 12.07 0.18 14.43
CA VAL A 341 11.89 0.96 13.20
C VAL A 341 11.06 2.22 13.44
N ALA A 342 10.00 2.11 14.22
CA ALA A 342 9.08 3.21 14.47
C ALA A 342 9.58 4.24 15.49
N THR A 343 10.48 3.84 16.43
CA THR A 343 10.84 4.66 17.60
C THR A 343 12.32 5.09 17.67
N ASN A 344 13.20 4.39 16.96
CA ASN A 344 14.64 4.69 17.00
C ASN A 344 14.99 5.82 16.03
N GLU A 345 15.72 6.84 16.48
CA GLU A 345 16.08 8.01 15.68
C GLU A 345 16.82 7.65 14.39
N LYS A 346 17.76 6.69 14.45
CA LYS A 346 18.52 6.26 13.27
C LYS A 346 17.66 5.52 12.28
N ALA A 347 16.76 4.65 12.76
CA ALA A 347 15.81 3.95 11.91
C ALA A 347 14.84 4.93 11.21
N ARG A 348 14.34 5.92 11.94
CA ARG A 348 13.46 6.98 11.39
C ARG A 348 14.20 7.84 10.36
N THR A 349 15.49 8.14 10.59
CA THR A 349 16.34 8.82 9.60
C THR A 349 16.45 7.97 8.31
N ILE A 350 16.70 6.67 8.44
CA ILE A 350 16.75 5.75 7.28
C ILE A 350 15.39 5.68 6.58
N ALA A 351 14.28 5.64 7.31
CA ALA A 351 12.94 5.62 6.72
C ALA A 351 12.66 6.86 5.85
N VAL A 352 13.18 8.02 6.25
CA VAL A 352 13.03 9.28 5.50
C VAL A 352 14.05 9.38 4.37
N GLU A 353 15.35 9.23 4.66
CA GLU A 353 16.41 9.49 3.67
C GLU A 353 16.51 8.41 2.58
N ILE A 354 16.21 7.16 2.93
CA ILE A 354 16.27 6.01 2.03
C ILE A 354 14.89 5.62 1.53
N GLY A 355 13.90 5.63 2.43
CA GLY A 355 12.53 5.26 2.09
C GLY A 355 11.71 6.39 1.49
N GLY A 356 12.16 7.65 1.59
CA GLY A 356 11.50 8.83 1.03
C GLY A 356 10.15 9.18 1.66
N SER A 357 9.71 8.48 2.70
CA SER A 357 8.35 8.51 3.23
C SER A 357 8.32 8.81 4.72
N HIS A 358 7.15 9.14 5.24
CA HIS A 358 6.95 9.40 6.67
C HIS A 358 7.19 8.14 7.51
N PRO A 359 8.03 8.20 8.57
CA PRO A 359 8.12 7.11 9.53
C PRO A 359 6.78 6.92 10.25
N MET A 360 6.41 5.69 10.52
CA MET A 360 5.34 5.39 11.47
C MET A 360 5.76 5.65 12.91
N GLY A 361 4.81 5.63 13.84
CA GLY A 361 5.12 5.69 15.26
C GLY A 361 4.40 6.80 16.01
N PRO A 362 4.85 7.11 17.24
CA PRO A 362 4.27 8.15 18.06
C PRO A 362 4.30 9.52 17.37
N ALA A 363 3.29 10.34 17.61
CA ALA A 363 3.18 11.66 16.99
C ALA A 363 4.30 12.62 17.42
N ASP A 364 4.86 12.43 18.59
CA ASP A 364 5.96 13.20 19.20
C ASP A 364 7.35 12.58 18.98
N ALA A 365 7.44 11.48 18.20
CA ALA A 365 8.71 10.85 17.93
C ALA A 365 9.62 11.73 17.05
N PHE A 366 10.93 11.52 17.19
CA PHE A 366 11.95 12.21 16.39
C PHE A 366 11.61 12.21 14.89
N MET A 367 11.70 13.35 14.25
CA MET A 367 11.58 13.52 12.80
C MET A 367 12.87 14.15 12.27
N PRO A 368 13.59 13.49 11.35
CA PRO A 368 14.80 14.07 10.77
C PRO A 368 14.48 15.33 9.95
N SER A 369 15.37 16.29 9.99
CA SER A 369 15.29 17.47 9.15
C SER A 369 15.75 17.14 7.73
N VAL A 370 14.94 17.48 6.72
CA VAL A 370 15.25 17.26 5.30
C VAL A 370 15.18 18.60 4.58
N ASP A 371 16.09 18.79 3.61
CA ASP A 371 16.10 19.98 2.76
C ASP A 371 14.80 20.04 1.93
N SER A 372 14.01 21.09 2.14
CA SER A 372 12.74 21.30 1.44
C SER A 372 12.86 21.52 -0.08
N SER A 373 14.07 21.74 -0.58
CA SER A 373 14.32 21.84 -2.02
C SER A 373 14.42 20.49 -2.72
N THR A 374 14.68 19.42 -1.96
CA THR A 374 14.71 18.04 -2.44
C THR A 374 13.31 17.49 -2.69
N VAL A 375 13.20 16.46 -3.51
CA VAL A 375 11.92 15.76 -3.71
C VAL A 375 11.45 15.11 -2.40
N THR A 376 12.35 14.48 -1.65
CA THR A 376 12.05 13.92 -0.33
C THR A 376 11.49 14.97 0.63
N GLY A 377 12.05 16.19 0.66
CA GLY A 377 11.51 17.27 1.47
C GLY A 377 10.11 17.72 1.03
N GLN A 378 9.85 17.75 -0.28
CA GLN A 378 8.53 18.10 -0.84
C GLN A 378 7.48 17.04 -0.53
N THR A 379 7.81 15.76 -0.62
CA THR A 379 6.89 14.67 -0.27
C THR A 379 6.57 14.64 1.22
N LEU A 380 7.55 14.90 2.09
CA LEU A 380 7.30 15.03 3.53
C LEU A 380 6.35 16.20 3.85
N ALA A 381 6.54 17.36 3.22
CA ALA A 381 5.63 18.50 3.39
C ALA A 381 4.22 18.18 2.89
N ALA A 382 4.10 17.47 1.77
CA ALA A 382 2.83 17.01 1.22
C ALA A 382 2.13 16.01 2.13
N GLY A 383 2.86 15.08 2.77
CA GLY A 383 2.30 14.16 3.77
C GLY A 383 1.74 14.88 4.99
N ALA A 384 2.41 15.93 5.45
CA ALA A 384 1.89 16.79 6.52
C ALA A 384 0.57 17.48 6.10
N GLN A 385 0.48 17.95 4.84
CA GLN A 385 -0.76 18.52 4.29
C GLN A 385 -1.90 17.51 4.24
N ILE A 386 -1.64 16.27 3.79
CA ILE A 386 -2.64 15.18 3.78
C ILE A 386 -3.13 14.91 5.21
N GLY A 387 -2.24 14.89 6.19
CA GLY A 387 -2.60 14.75 7.59
C GLY A 387 -3.51 15.87 8.10
N ALA A 388 -3.19 17.13 7.78
CA ALA A 388 -3.95 18.31 8.16
C ALA A 388 -5.36 18.33 7.51
N ASP A 389 -5.48 17.87 6.28
CA ASP A 389 -6.74 17.82 5.53
C ASP A 389 -7.60 16.58 5.88
N ASN A 390 -7.06 15.63 6.67
CA ASN A 390 -7.65 14.31 6.91
C ASN A 390 -7.93 13.57 5.58
N GLY A 391 -7.01 13.72 4.62
CA GLY A 391 -7.15 13.28 3.24
C GLY A 391 -6.49 11.94 2.93
N ALA A 392 -5.99 11.21 3.93
CA ALA A 392 -5.37 9.90 3.74
C ALA A 392 -6.41 8.86 3.33
N MET A 393 -6.16 8.19 2.21
CA MET A 393 -6.97 7.07 1.71
C MET A 393 -6.09 5.85 1.56
N ASP A 394 -6.60 4.67 1.91
CA ASP A 394 -5.92 3.45 1.48
C ASP A 394 -6.05 3.28 -0.04
N PHE A 395 -5.25 2.40 -0.61
CA PHE A 395 -5.25 2.15 -2.05
C PHE A 395 -6.54 1.42 -2.47
N ILE A 396 -7.25 1.96 -3.47
CA ILE A 396 -8.49 1.33 -3.98
C ILE A 396 -8.28 -0.11 -4.43
N ALA A 397 -7.08 -0.45 -4.85
CA ALA A 397 -6.72 -1.80 -5.24
C ALA A 397 -6.51 -2.79 -4.06
N ASN A 398 -6.57 -2.29 -2.82
CA ASN A 398 -6.47 -3.11 -1.60
C ASN A 398 -7.84 -3.46 -1.01
N ALA A 399 -8.95 -3.09 -1.63
CA ALA A 399 -10.29 -3.31 -1.08
C ALA A 399 -10.62 -4.81 -0.89
N THR A 400 -10.09 -5.67 -1.78
CA THR A 400 -10.14 -7.13 -1.64
C THR A 400 -8.82 -7.75 -2.12
N GLY A 401 -8.62 -9.04 -1.87
CA GLY A 401 -7.36 -9.73 -2.21
C GLY A 401 -7.09 -9.83 -3.71
N ALA A 402 -8.11 -9.81 -4.56
CA ALA A 402 -7.95 -10.02 -5.99
C ALA A 402 -8.34 -8.79 -6.84
N ILE A 403 -9.00 -7.79 -6.26
CA ILE A 403 -9.62 -6.67 -6.99
C ILE A 403 -8.62 -5.92 -7.89
N TYR A 404 -7.35 -5.81 -7.50
CA TYR A 404 -6.34 -5.12 -8.29
C TYR A 404 -6.12 -5.81 -9.63
N ALA A 405 -5.67 -7.06 -9.56
CA ALA A 405 -5.28 -7.82 -10.74
C ALA A 405 -6.48 -8.31 -11.58
N LYS A 406 -7.60 -8.63 -10.92
CA LYS A 406 -8.76 -9.21 -11.61
C LYS A 406 -9.80 -8.20 -12.07
N SER A 407 -9.83 -7.02 -11.49
CA SER A 407 -10.84 -6.01 -11.78
C SER A 407 -10.26 -4.67 -12.21
N TRP A 408 -9.57 -3.93 -11.32
CA TRP A 408 -9.07 -2.58 -11.66
C TRP A 408 -8.20 -2.57 -12.91
N THR A 409 -7.14 -3.36 -12.96
CA THR A 409 -6.20 -3.35 -14.09
C THR A 409 -6.87 -3.71 -15.41
N PRO A 410 -7.63 -4.84 -15.54
CA PRO A 410 -8.29 -5.17 -16.82
C PRO A 410 -9.32 -4.14 -17.24
N ASN A 411 -10.10 -3.57 -16.32
CA ASN A 411 -11.10 -2.56 -16.67
C ASN A 411 -10.46 -1.23 -17.07
N LEU A 412 -9.36 -0.81 -16.46
CA LEU A 412 -8.57 0.35 -16.90
C LEU A 412 -7.91 0.12 -18.26
N GLN A 413 -7.44 -1.10 -18.56
CA GLN A 413 -6.94 -1.45 -19.90
C GLN A 413 -8.03 -1.32 -20.98
N LYS A 414 -9.25 -1.78 -20.66
CA LYS A 414 -10.40 -1.63 -21.57
C LYS A 414 -10.80 -0.17 -21.76
N LEU A 415 -10.74 0.66 -20.71
CA LEU A 415 -11.00 2.10 -20.80
C LEU A 415 -10.02 2.78 -21.77
N VAL A 416 -8.72 2.50 -21.64
CA VAL A 416 -7.67 3.00 -22.54
C VAL A 416 -7.92 2.55 -23.98
N ALA A 417 -8.31 1.30 -24.18
CA ALA A 417 -8.59 0.72 -25.48
C ALA A 417 -9.95 1.16 -26.08
N SER A 418 -10.71 2.04 -25.42
CA SER A 418 -12.07 2.45 -25.77
C SER A 418 -13.05 1.27 -25.91
N GLN A 419 -12.82 0.19 -25.18
CA GLN A 419 -13.66 -1.01 -25.12
C GLN A 419 -14.66 -0.96 -23.96
N GLN A 420 -14.56 0.03 -23.10
CA GLN A 420 -15.42 0.23 -21.95
C GLN A 420 -15.53 1.73 -21.67
N ASP A 421 -16.70 2.18 -21.23
CA ASP A 421 -16.92 3.55 -20.77
C ASP A 421 -16.68 3.67 -19.24
N PRO A 422 -16.60 4.90 -18.70
CA PRO A 422 -16.39 5.15 -17.28
C PRO A 422 -17.44 4.51 -16.37
N LYS A 423 -18.70 4.53 -16.76
CA LYS A 423 -19.79 3.92 -15.98
C LYS A 423 -19.65 2.40 -15.94
N GLY A 424 -19.38 1.79 -17.08
CA GLY A 424 -19.14 0.35 -17.20
C GLY A 424 -17.94 -0.10 -16.37
N LEU A 425 -16.85 0.71 -16.31
CA LEU A 425 -15.70 0.42 -15.46
C LEU A 425 -16.11 0.34 -13.99
N LEU A 426 -16.76 1.38 -13.46
CA LEU A 426 -17.15 1.43 -12.05
C LEU A 426 -18.15 0.33 -11.69
N SER A 427 -19.13 0.07 -12.55
CA SER A 427 -20.13 -0.99 -12.35
C SER A 427 -19.48 -2.38 -12.35
N SER A 428 -18.50 -2.63 -13.25
CA SER A 428 -17.76 -3.89 -13.28
C SER A 428 -16.93 -4.09 -12.02
N VAL A 429 -16.19 -3.05 -11.59
CA VAL A 429 -15.39 -3.11 -10.36
C VAL A 429 -16.29 -3.34 -9.14
N GLN A 430 -17.44 -2.68 -9.06
CA GLN A 430 -18.38 -2.89 -7.96
C GLN A 430 -18.97 -4.30 -7.95
N ALA A 431 -19.27 -4.87 -9.12
CA ALA A 431 -19.78 -6.24 -9.24
C ALA A 431 -18.72 -7.27 -8.78
N ASP A 432 -17.50 -7.13 -9.25
CA ASP A 432 -16.38 -8.00 -8.85
C ASP A 432 -16.11 -7.91 -7.34
N TYR A 433 -16.08 -6.67 -6.81
CA TYR A 433 -15.95 -6.42 -5.38
C TYR A 433 -17.05 -7.12 -4.58
N THR A 434 -18.31 -6.95 -4.97
CA THR A 434 -19.45 -7.57 -4.28
C THR A 434 -19.37 -9.11 -4.31
N SER A 435 -18.91 -9.66 -5.43
CA SER A 435 -18.69 -11.11 -5.58
C SER A 435 -17.58 -11.63 -4.67
N GLU A 436 -16.51 -10.85 -4.47
CA GLU A 436 -15.37 -11.27 -3.63
C GLU A 436 -15.65 -11.18 -2.14
N ILE A 437 -16.39 -10.16 -1.68
CA ILE A 437 -16.68 -10.02 -0.24
C ILE A 437 -17.78 -10.96 0.24
N GLY A 438 -18.49 -11.62 -0.67
CA GLY A 438 -19.61 -12.53 -0.37
C GLY A 438 -20.78 -11.75 0.23
N ASN A 439 -21.88 -11.65 -0.46
CA ASN A 439 -23.11 -10.98 0.03
C ASN A 439 -23.66 -11.61 1.28
#